data_3b1592a78c4240614aea9cd9487cfcc5
#
_entry.id   3b1592a78c4240614aea9cd9487cfcc5
#
_cell.length_a   1.000
_cell.length_b   1.000
_cell.length_c   1.000
_cell.angle_alpha   90.00
_cell.angle_beta   90.00
_cell.angle_gamma   90.00
#
_symmetry.space_group_name_H-M   'P 1'
#
loop_
_entity.id
_entity.type
_entity.pdbx_description
1 polymer ?
#
loop_
_entity_poly.entity_id
_entity_poly.type
_entity_poly.pdbx_seq_one_letter_code
_entity_poly.pdbx_strand_id
1 'polypeptide(L)'
;EARLRELEPISDVIVIARQASEKRLVAYYTAPDPLDIETLRKHVSAALPDYMLPSAFVHLSALPLTPNGKLDRNALPRPERDAFQANVYEPPQGATEQLLAGIWQTLLGHETVGRHDNFFELGGHSLLAVTLLERVRQRLGVKLPVAELFAHPVLHQLALRLQTAAADDEGAIERVDRAL
;
A
#
# COMPACT_ATOMS: atom_id res chain seq x y z
N GLU A 1 3.49 -19.99 -4.85
CA GLU A 1 4.69 -20.32 -5.65
C GLU A 1 4.33 -21.03 -6.95
N ALA A 2 3.55 -22.14 -6.90
CA ALA A 2 3.23 -22.94 -8.09
C ALA A 2 2.63 -22.10 -9.24
N ARG A 3 1.73 -21.19 -8.96
CA ARG A 3 1.09 -20.34 -9.97
C ARG A 3 2.05 -19.35 -10.63
N LEU A 4 2.99 -18.81 -9.89
CA LEU A 4 4.01 -17.90 -10.45
C LEU A 4 5.00 -18.64 -11.34
N ARG A 5 5.31 -19.90 -11.02
CA ARG A 5 6.17 -20.75 -11.87
C ARG A 5 5.59 -21.09 -13.24
N GLU A 6 4.27 -20.96 -13.40
CA GLU A 6 3.60 -21.17 -14.68
C GLU A 6 3.85 -20.02 -15.68
N LEU A 7 4.31 -18.86 -15.18
CA LEU A 7 4.63 -17.72 -16.03
C LEU A 7 6.05 -17.83 -16.60
N GLU A 8 6.18 -17.93 -17.89
CA GLU A 8 7.45 -17.69 -18.56
C GLU A 8 7.73 -16.15 -18.56
N PRO A 9 8.94 -15.69 -18.32
CA PRO A 9 10.21 -16.41 -18.18
C PRO A 9 10.68 -16.68 -16.73
N ILE A 10 9.79 -16.87 -15.76
CA ILE A 10 10.18 -17.13 -14.38
C ILE A 10 10.91 -18.48 -14.27
N SER A 11 12.14 -18.43 -13.75
CA SER A 11 12.95 -19.62 -13.51
C SER A 11 12.70 -20.21 -12.12
N ASP A 12 12.78 -19.36 -11.10
CA ASP A 12 12.56 -19.74 -9.71
C ASP A 12 11.67 -18.72 -9.01
N VAL A 13 10.90 -19.18 -8.04
CA VAL A 13 10.07 -18.35 -7.20
C VAL A 13 9.96 -18.89 -5.80
N ILE A 14 10.03 -18.00 -4.83
CA ILE A 14 9.76 -18.28 -3.43
C ILE A 14 8.83 -17.22 -2.85
N VAL A 15 7.88 -17.65 -2.03
CA VAL A 15 6.99 -16.78 -1.28
C VAL A 15 7.26 -16.94 0.20
N ILE A 16 7.60 -15.85 0.87
CA ILE A 16 7.84 -15.84 2.31
C ILE A 16 6.93 -14.86 3.01
N ALA A 17 6.56 -15.20 4.25
CA ALA A 17 5.88 -14.27 5.14
C ALA A 17 6.93 -13.40 5.85
N ARG A 18 6.93 -12.11 5.55
CA ARG A 18 7.74 -11.14 6.28
C ARG A 18 6.91 -10.47 7.35
N GLN A 19 7.49 -10.37 8.54
CA GLN A 19 6.90 -9.67 9.66
C GLN A 19 7.47 -8.24 9.68
N ALA A 20 6.66 -7.30 9.20
CA ALA A 20 6.87 -5.89 9.50
C ALA A 20 5.94 -5.52 10.66
N SER A 21 5.01 -4.62 10.50
CA SER A 21 3.93 -4.38 11.47
C SER A 21 2.76 -5.38 11.32
N GLU A 22 2.58 -5.92 10.13
CA GLU A 22 1.64 -7.01 9.84
C GLU A 22 2.35 -8.10 9.02
N LYS A 23 1.88 -9.33 9.17
CA LYS A 23 2.41 -10.47 8.44
C LYS A 23 2.02 -10.36 6.96
N ARG A 24 2.99 -10.11 6.08
CA ARG A 24 2.77 -9.95 4.64
C ARG A 24 3.52 -11.01 3.85
N LEU A 25 2.88 -11.49 2.79
CA LEU A 25 3.50 -12.39 1.84
C LEU A 25 4.30 -11.56 0.82
N VAL A 26 5.55 -11.94 0.60
CA VAL A 26 6.43 -11.35 -0.41
C VAL A 26 6.90 -12.45 -1.33
N ALA A 27 6.69 -12.28 -2.63
CA ALA A 27 7.17 -13.17 -3.65
C ALA A 27 8.52 -12.68 -4.20
N TYR A 28 9.52 -13.52 -4.15
CA TYR A 28 10.82 -13.33 -4.80
C TYR A 28 10.89 -14.24 -6.01
N TYR A 29 11.26 -13.69 -7.15
CA TYR A 29 11.34 -14.44 -8.39
C TYR A 29 12.61 -14.13 -9.17
N THR A 30 13.08 -15.09 -9.94
CA THR A 30 14.19 -14.94 -10.87
C THR A 30 13.69 -15.02 -12.30
N ALA A 31 14.11 -14.08 -13.12
CA ALA A 31 13.82 -14.01 -14.55
C ALA A 31 14.96 -13.24 -15.24
N PRO A 32 15.16 -13.39 -16.57
CA PRO A 32 16.14 -12.60 -17.29
C PRO A 32 15.92 -11.09 -17.15
N ASP A 33 14.69 -10.66 -17.18
CA ASP A 33 14.28 -9.28 -16.98
C ASP A 33 13.16 -9.18 -15.94
N PRO A 34 13.03 -8.03 -15.25
CA PRO A 34 11.91 -7.82 -14.32
C PRO A 34 10.58 -7.83 -15.07
N LEU A 35 9.61 -8.54 -14.52
CA LEU A 35 8.27 -8.63 -15.05
C LEU A 35 7.38 -7.53 -14.49
N ASP A 36 6.37 -7.15 -15.27
CA ASP A 36 5.36 -6.21 -14.83
C ASP A 36 4.56 -6.76 -13.64
N ILE A 37 4.55 -6.00 -12.54
CA ILE A 37 3.91 -6.41 -11.28
C ILE A 37 2.39 -6.58 -11.45
N GLU A 38 1.75 -5.78 -12.28
CA GLU A 38 0.32 -5.91 -12.55
C GLU A 38 0.00 -7.23 -13.25
N THR A 39 0.84 -7.63 -14.20
CA THR A 39 0.73 -8.93 -14.87
C THR A 39 0.90 -10.09 -13.89
N LEU A 40 1.92 -10.03 -13.01
CA LEU A 40 2.13 -11.03 -11.96
C LEU A 40 0.92 -11.14 -11.03
N ARG A 41 0.42 -10.01 -10.59
CA ARG A 41 -0.73 -9.93 -9.68
C ARG A 41 -2.01 -10.48 -10.32
N LYS A 42 -2.32 -10.09 -11.55
CA LYS A 42 -3.47 -10.60 -12.29
C LYS A 42 -3.43 -12.11 -12.46
N HIS A 43 -2.27 -12.65 -12.78
CA HIS A 43 -2.09 -14.09 -12.94
C HIS A 43 -2.37 -14.86 -11.65
N VAL A 44 -1.86 -14.35 -10.52
CA VAL A 44 -2.04 -14.98 -9.21
C VAL A 44 -3.47 -14.78 -8.69
N SER A 45 -4.05 -13.60 -8.86
CA SER A 45 -5.40 -13.28 -8.39
C SER A 45 -6.50 -14.05 -9.12
N ALA A 46 -6.24 -14.48 -10.34
CA ALA A 46 -7.18 -15.33 -11.11
C ALA A 46 -7.38 -16.73 -10.47
N ALA A 47 -6.45 -17.17 -9.63
CA ALA A 47 -6.43 -18.52 -9.08
C ALA A 47 -6.44 -18.62 -7.56
N LEU A 48 -6.14 -17.53 -6.85
CA LEU A 48 -6.00 -17.49 -5.40
C LEU A 48 -6.89 -16.43 -4.75
N PRO A 49 -7.40 -16.67 -3.55
CA PRO A 49 -8.13 -15.66 -2.78
C PRO A 49 -7.19 -14.53 -2.33
N ASP A 50 -7.74 -13.35 -2.05
CA ASP A 50 -7.01 -12.13 -1.75
C ASP A 50 -6.02 -12.26 -0.59
N TYR A 51 -6.37 -13.04 0.46
CA TYR A 51 -5.49 -13.24 1.62
C TYR A 51 -4.25 -14.10 1.32
N MET A 52 -4.21 -14.80 0.19
CA MET A 52 -3.07 -15.60 -0.28
C MET A 52 -2.23 -14.85 -1.34
N LEU A 53 -2.62 -13.65 -1.73
CA LEU A 53 -1.89 -12.85 -2.70
C LEU A 53 -0.65 -12.22 -2.06
N PRO A 54 0.53 -12.29 -2.71
CA PRO A 54 1.68 -11.52 -2.27
C PRO A 54 1.38 -10.02 -2.33
N SER A 55 1.81 -9.28 -1.31
CA SER A 55 1.72 -7.82 -1.28
C SER A 55 2.83 -7.16 -2.11
N ALA A 56 3.93 -7.85 -2.31
CA ALA A 56 5.08 -7.38 -3.09
C ALA A 56 5.68 -8.49 -3.93
N PHE A 57 6.26 -8.12 -5.07
CA PHE A 57 6.99 -8.98 -5.99
C PHE A 57 8.39 -8.41 -6.19
N VAL A 58 9.42 -9.16 -5.82
CA VAL A 58 10.81 -8.74 -5.90
C VAL A 58 11.55 -9.56 -6.94
N HIS A 59 12.07 -8.87 -7.97
CA HIS A 59 12.92 -9.48 -8.98
C HIS A 59 14.34 -9.64 -8.45
N LEU A 60 14.92 -10.81 -8.62
CA LEU A 60 16.30 -11.10 -8.30
C LEU A 60 17.00 -11.73 -9.51
N SER A 61 18.30 -11.45 -9.67
CA SER A 61 19.13 -12.13 -10.67
C SER A 61 19.36 -13.59 -10.33
N ALA A 62 19.43 -13.91 -9.03
CA ALA A 62 19.53 -15.27 -8.49
C ALA A 62 19.01 -15.30 -7.05
N LEU A 63 18.49 -16.43 -6.61
CA LEU A 63 18.14 -16.64 -5.22
C LEU A 63 19.42 -16.78 -4.37
N PRO A 64 19.53 -16.08 -3.22
CA PRO A 64 20.67 -16.22 -2.32
C PRO A 64 20.67 -17.62 -1.69
N LEU A 65 21.82 -18.27 -1.72
CA LEU A 65 22.02 -19.60 -1.14
C LEU A 65 23.01 -19.54 0.02
N THR A 66 22.79 -20.40 1.01
CA THR A 66 23.75 -20.64 2.08
C THR A 66 24.97 -21.42 1.52
N PRO A 67 26.10 -21.48 2.26
CA PRO A 67 27.26 -22.31 1.85
C PRO A 67 26.92 -23.78 1.57
N ASN A 68 25.83 -24.28 2.18
CA ASN A 68 25.34 -25.65 1.99
C ASN A 68 24.39 -25.81 0.78
N GLY A 69 24.20 -24.76 -0.02
CA GLY A 69 23.31 -24.77 -1.18
C GLY A 69 21.82 -24.66 -0.89
N LYS A 70 21.45 -24.31 0.35
CA LYS A 70 20.06 -24.05 0.76
C LYS A 70 19.72 -22.56 0.62
N LEU A 71 18.44 -22.26 0.42
CA LEU A 71 17.97 -20.87 0.37
C LEU A 71 18.34 -20.10 1.63
N ASP A 72 19.03 -18.98 1.48
CA ASP A 72 19.32 -18.04 2.57
C ASP A 72 18.23 -16.98 2.66
N ARG A 73 17.24 -17.23 3.50
CA ARG A 73 16.12 -16.31 3.72
C ARG A 73 16.54 -14.98 4.34
N ASN A 74 17.62 -14.97 5.11
CA ASN A 74 18.12 -13.76 5.77
C ASN A 74 18.84 -12.83 4.77
N ALA A 75 19.40 -13.37 3.70
CA ALA A 75 20.03 -12.60 2.64
C ALA A 75 19.05 -12.03 1.61
N LEU A 76 17.76 -12.40 1.67
CA LEU A 76 16.74 -11.82 0.80
C LEU A 76 16.56 -10.32 1.09
N PRO A 77 16.59 -9.44 0.07
CA PRO A 77 16.43 -8.01 0.27
C PRO A 77 15.02 -7.69 0.77
N ARG A 78 14.88 -6.57 1.46
CA ARG A 78 13.56 -6.03 1.78
C ARG A 78 12.90 -5.52 0.50
N PRO A 79 11.57 -5.70 0.33
CA PRO A 79 10.88 -5.15 -0.80
C PRO A 79 11.03 -3.62 -0.81
N GLU A 80 11.50 -3.08 -1.91
CA GLU A 80 11.51 -1.65 -2.18
C GLU A 80 10.15 -1.21 -2.71
N ARG A 81 9.94 0.11 -2.83
CA ARG A 81 8.67 0.68 -3.28
C ARG A 81 8.22 0.12 -4.63
N ASP A 82 9.15 -0.10 -5.54
CA ASP A 82 8.86 -0.63 -6.88
C ASP A 82 8.41 -2.10 -6.88
N ALA A 83 8.66 -2.82 -5.81
CA ALA A 83 8.21 -4.20 -5.65
C ALA A 83 6.73 -4.31 -5.26
N PHE A 84 6.18 -3.26 -4.67
CA PHE A 84 4.75 -3.11 -4.48
C PHE A 84 4.13 -2.66 -5.80
N GLN A 85 2.85 -2.93 -6.00
CA GLN A 85 2.17 -2.51 -7.21
C GLN A 85 2.48 -1.04 -7.50
N ALA A 86 3.36 -0.79 -8.46
CA ALA A 86 3.65 0.53 -8.93
C ALA A 86 2.44 1.02 -9.73
N ASN A 87 1.48 1.63 -9.04
CA ASN A 87 0.62 2.57 -9.72
C ASN A 87 1.56 3.60 -10.36
N VAL A 88 1.36 3.87 -11.62
CA VAL A 88 2.06 4.96 -12.30
C VAL A 88 1.97 6.17 -11.38
N TYR A 89 3.14 6.71 -10.98
CA TYR A 89 3.15 7.86 -10.09
C TYR A 89 2.35 9.00 -10.71
N GLU A 90 1.30 9.39 -10.04
CA GLU A 90 0.50 10.56 -10.37
C GLU A 90 0.51 11.48 -9.15
N PRO A 91 0.92 12.75 -9.31
CA PRO A 91 1.03 13.66 -8.18
C PRO A 91 -0.33 13.92 -7.53
N PRO A 92 -0.37 14.17 -6.22
CA PRO A 92 -1.58 14.58 -5.53
C PRO A 92 -2.21 15.81 -6.16
N GLN A 93 -3.52 15.79 -6.34
CA GLN A 93 -4.30 16.86 -6.95
C GLN A 93 -5.16 17.58 -5.89
N GLY A 94 -5.09 18.90 -5.90
CA GLY A 94 -5.84 19.72 -4.95
C GLY A 94 -5.24 19.73 -3.54
N ALA A 95 -5.76 20.64 -2.71
CA ALA A 95 -5.20 20.92 -1.38
C ALA A 95 -5.31 19.73 -0.42
N THR A 96 -6.41 18.99 -0.45
CA THR A 96 -6.67 17.86 0.45
C THR A 96 -5.74 16.69 0.16
N GLU A 97 -5.56 16.31 -1.11
CA GLU A 97 -4.64 15.24 -1.49
C GLU A 97 -3.19 15.62 -1.18
N GLN A 98 -2.78 16.87 -1.44
CA GLN A 98 -1.44 17.37 -1.15
C GLN A 98 -1.15 17.35 0.35
N LEU A 99 -2.10 17.75 1.18
CA LEU A 99 -1.98 17.70 2.62
C LEU A 99 -1.86 16.26 3.13
N LEU A 100 -2.71 15.37 2.65
CA LEU A 100 -2.63 13.93 2.99
C LEU A 100 -1.29 13.32 2.57
N ALA A 101 -0.83 13.60 1.35
CA ALA A 101 0.45 13.11 0.85
C ALA A 101 1.61 13.57 1.74
N GLY A 102 1.62 14.82 2.18
CA GLY A 102 2.63 15.34 3.12
C GLY A 102 2.62 14.63 4.46
N ILE A 103 1.44 14.33 5.01
CA ILE A 103 1.31 13.56 6.25
C ILE A 103 1.80 12.12 6.06
N TRP A 104 1.42 11.47 4.96
CA TRP A 104 1.85 10.11 4.64
C TRP A 104 3.36 10.02 4.46
N GLN A 105 3.97 10.97 3.75
CA GLN A 105 5.43 11.04 3.59
C GLN A 105 6.14 11.05 4.95
N THR A 106 5.67 11.88 5.86
CA THR A 106 6.25 11.99 7.21
C THR A 106 6.04 10.72 8.04
N LEU A 107 4.84 10.15 8.02
CA LEU A 107 4.51 8.98 8.84
C LEU A 107 5.11 7.69 8.31
N LEU A 108 5.16 7.52 7.00
CA LEU A 108 5.58 6.29 6.33
C LEU A 108 7.06 6.33 5.90
N GLY A 109 7.72 7.49 5.99
CA GLY A 109 9.13 7.64 5.64
C GLY A 109 9.42 7.56 4.14
N HIS A 110 8.48 7.97 3.30
CA HIS A 110 8.64 8.02 1.85
C HIS A 110 8.89 9.45 1.36
N GLU A 111 9.79 9.62 0.39
CA GLU A 111 10.08 10.94 -0.19
C GLU A 111 8.92 11.43 -1.07
N THR A 112 8.24 10.52 -1.73
CA THR A 112 7.11 10.83 -2.63
C THR A 112 5.94 9.90 -2.36
N VAL A 113 4.74 10.46 -2.36
CA VAL A 113 3.47 9.70 -2.28
C VAL A 113 2.57 10.17 -3.40
N GLY A 114 2.10 9.24 -4.22
CA GLY A 114 1.18 9.51 -5.33
C GLY A 114 -0.29 9.38 -4.91
N ARG A 115 -1.19 9.94 -5.71
CA ARG A 115 -2.62 9.92 -5.43
C ARG A 115 -3.28 8.53 -5.48
N HIS A 116 -2.65 7.58 -6.17
CA HIS A 116 -3.10 6.19 -6.29
C HIS A 116 -2.41 5.25 -5.29
N ASP A 117 -1.51 5.77 -4.47
CA ASP A 117 -0.82 4.95 -3.48
C ASP A 117 -1.76 4.50 -2.36
N ASN A 118 -1.54 3.27 -1.88
CA ASN A 118 -2.28 2.66 -0.79
C ASN A 118 -1.49 2.80 0.52
N PHE A 119 -2.13 3.31 1.56
CA PHE A 119 -1.53 3.56 2.87
C PHE A 119 -0.85 2.31 3.46
N PHE A 120 -1.52 1.18 3.40
CA PHE A 120 -1.02 -0.07 3.96
C PHE A 120 0.09 -0.69 3.12
N GLU A 121 0.03 -0.56 1.80
CA GLU A 121 1.08 -1.01 0.89
C GLU A 121 2.39 -0.22 1.07
N LEU A 122 2.30 1.05 1.44
CA LEU A 122 3.46 1.89 1.76
C LEU A 122 4.06 1.66 3.16
N GLY A 123 3.52 0.72 3.91
CA GLY A 123 4.01 0.35 5.24
C GLY A 123 3.14 0.85 6.40
N GLY A 124 1.98 1.42 6.11
CA GLY A 124 1.00 1.82 7.13
C GLY A 124 0.45 0.62 7.90
N HIS A 125 0.11 0.83 9.16
CA HIS A 125 -0.50 -0.15 10.05
C HIS A 125 -1.47 0.54 11.01
N SER A 126 -2.15 -0.21 11.85
CA SER A 126 -3.23 0.29 12.70
C SER A 126 -2.82 1.47 13.59
N LEU A 127 -1.64 1.43 14.20
CA LEU A 127 -1.15 2.53 15.04
C LEU A 127 -0.88 3.80 14.22
N LEU A 128 -0.25 3.65 13.05
CA LEU A 128 -0.02 4.79 12.14
C LEU A 128 -1.32 5.32 11.56
N ALA A 129 -2.33 4.46 11.35
CA ALA A 129 -3.66 4.87 10.91
C ALA A 129 -4.33 5.82 11.92
N VAL A 130 -4.27 5.49 13.21
CA VAL A 130 -4.78 6.37 14.27
C VAL A 130 -4.03 7.69 14.30
N THR A 131 -2.71 7.65 14.21
CA THR A 131 -1.86 8.85 14.18
C THR A 131 -2.15 9.73 12.95
N LEU A 132 -2.35 9.10 11.79
CA LEU A 132 -2.75 9.79 10.56
C LEU A 132 -4.05 10.57 10.76
N LEU A 133 -5.10 9.89 11.24
CA LEU A 133 -6.42 10.50 11.41
C LEU A 133 -6.42 11.61 12.45
N GLU A 134 -5.62 11.48 13.51
CA GLU A 134 -5.46 12.57 14.49
C GLU A 134 -4.77 13.80 13.87
N ARG A 135 -3.73 13.61 13.03
CA ARG A 135 -3.10 14.71 12.31
C ARG A 135 -4.04 15.36 11.30
N VAL A 136 -4.85 14.57 10.60
CA VAL A 136 -5.89 15.06 9.70
C VAL A 136 -6.90 15.92 10.47
N ARG A 137 -7.36 15.44 11.63
CA ARG A 137 -8.27 16.19 12.49
C ARG A 137 -7.67 17.53 12.92
N GLN A 138 -6.41 17.56 13.31
CA GLN A 138 -5.71 18.78 13.72
C GLN A 138 -5.54 19.79 12.57
N ARG A 139 -5.36 19.30 11.34
CA ARG A 139 -5.09 20.15 10.17
C ARG A 139 -6.35 20.59 9.43
N LEU A 140 -7.35 19.74 9.35
CA LEU A 140 -8.60 19.98 8.59
C LEU A 140 -9.83 20.14 9.48
N GLY A 141 -9.72 19.87 10.77
CA GLY A 141 -10.89 19.88 11.68
C GLY A 141 -11.88 18.73 11.46
N VAL A 142 -11.61 17.83 10.53
CA VAL A 142 -12.49 16.73 10.16
C VAL A 142 -12.14 15.48 10.93
N LYS A 143 -13.14 14.88 11.57
CA LYS A 143 -13.00 13.61 12.29
C LYS A 143 -13.52 12.46 11.43
N LEU A 144 -12.63 11.52 11.11
CA LEU A 144 -12.99 10.27 10.45
C LEU A 144 -12.74 9.07 11.39
N PRO A 145 -13.63 8.08 11.41
CA PRO A 145 -13.36 6.82 12.08
C PRO A 145 -12.29 6.02 11.34
N VAL A 146 -11.52 5.21 12.07
CA VAL A 146 -10.44 4.37 11.50
C VAL A 146 -10.97 3.42 10.41
N ALA A 147 -12.22 2.97 10.55
CA ALA A 147 -12.89 2.13 9.56
C ALA A 147 -12.94 2.76 8.15
N GLU A 148 -13.02 4.09 8.05
CA GLU A 148 -13.01 4.80 6.76
C GLU A 148 -11.65 4.67 6.06
N LEU A 149 -10.55 4.68 6.78
CA LEU A 149 -9.23 4.44 6.20
C LEU A 149 -9.08 3.01 5.70
N PHE A 150 -9.60 2.03 6.42
CA PHE A 150 -9.60 0.64 5.96
C PHE A 150 -10.48 0.42 4.73
N ALA A 151 -11.62 1.12 4.66
CA ALA A 151 -12.50 1.07 3.50
C ALA A 151 -11.94 1.82 2.29
N HIS A 152 -11.19 2.90 2.52
CA HIS A 152 -10.63 3.79 1.49
C HIS A 152 -9.14 4.05 1.72
N PRO A 153 -8.28 3.02 1.56
CA PRO A 153 -6.86 3.13 1.88
C PRO A 153 -6.02 3.86 0.82
N VAL A 154 -6.61 4.19 -0.34
CA VAL A 154 -5.96 4.91 -1.43
C VAL A 154 -6.08 6.42 -1.20
N LEU A 155 -4.99 7.16 -1.40
CA LEU A 155 -4.89 8.57 -1.04
C LEU A 155 -6.04 9.44 -1.59
N HIS A 156 -6.31 9.37 -2.91
CA HIS A 156 -7.36 10.19 -3.52
C HIS A 156 -8.77 9.80 -3.04
N GLN A 157 -9.00 8.52 -2.73
CA GLN A 157 -10.27 8.04 -2.18
C GLN A 157 -10.49 8.56 -0.76
N LEU A 158 -9.46 8.51 0.07
CA LEU A 158 -9.52 9.06 1.43
C LEU A 158 -9.72 10.59 1.40
N ALA A 159 -9.05 11.29 0.48
CA ALA A 159 -9.23 12.73 0.30
C ALA A 159 -10.67 13.08 -0.05
N LEU A 160 -11.31 12.31 -0.92
CA LEU A 160 -12.72 12.50 -1.28
C LEU A 160 -13.65 12.29 -0.08
N ARG A 161 -13.37 11.28 0.74
CA ARG A 161 -14.11 11.02 1.99
C ARG A 161 -13.98 12.17 2.99
N LEU A 162 -12.79 12.75 3.11
CA LEU A 162 -12.56 13.93 3.95
C LEU A 162 -13.33 15.15 3.46
N GLN A 163 -13.36 15.39 2.17
CA GLN A 163 -14.13 16.50 1.59
C GLN A 163 -15.63 16.32 1.81
N THR A 164 -16.15 15.11 1.65
CA THR A 164 -17.56 14.81 1.90
C THR A 164 -17.92 14.99 3.39
N ALA A 165 -17.09 14.49 4.29
CA ALA A 165 -17.30 14.62 5.74
C ALA A 165 -17.24 16.10 6.19
N ALA A 166 -16.37 16.92 5.62
CA ALA A 166 -16.30 18.35 5.89
C ALA A 166 -17.59 19.09 5.44
N ALA A 167 -18.11 18.74 4.25
CA ALA A 167 -19.35 19.31 3.74
C ALA A 167 -20.58 18.93 4.60
N ASP A 168 -20.62 17.71 5.11
CA ASP A 168 -21.70 17.25 5.99
C ASP A 168 -21.69 17.97 7.35
N ASP A 169 -20.51 18.29 7.88
CA ASP A 169 -20.34 19.01 9.14
C ASP A 169 -20.75 20.49 9.01
N GLU A 170 -20.38 21.15 7.92
CA GLU A 170 -20.84 22.52 7.62
C GLU A 170 -22.36 22.59 7.42
N GLY A 171 -22.94 21.63 6.72
CA GLY A 171 -24.39 21.54 6.52
C GLY A 171 -25.19 21.28 7.81
N ALA A 172 -24.59 20.65 8.80
CA ALA A 172 -25.19 20.42 10.11
C ALA A 172 -25.24 21.72 10.93
N ILE A 173 -24.23 22.55 10.86
CA ILE A 173 -24.15 23.84 11.56
C ILE A 173 -25.18 24.84 10.98
N GLU A 174 -25.33 24.91 9.66
CA GLU A 174 -26.35 25.79 9.03
C GLU A 174 -27.78 25.39 9.38
N ARG A 175 -28.06 24.11 9.62
CA ARG A 175 -29.40 23.64 10.02
C ARG A 175 -29.76 24.01 11.46
N VAL A 176 -28.79 24.12 12.34
CA VAL A 176 -28.99 24.49 13.74
C VAL A 176 -29.28 26.01 13.86
N ASP A 177 -28.60 26.84 13.07
CA ASP A 177 -28.82 28.31 13.07
C ASP A 177 -30.16 28.74 12.48
N ARG A 178 -30.80 27.91 11.66
CA ARG A 178 -32.13 28.18 11.11
C ARG A 178 -33.31 27.74 11.99
N ALA A 179 -33.00 27.00 13.09
CA ALA A 179 -34.01 26.49 14.04
C ALA A 179 -34.18 27.36 15.29
N LEU A 180 -33.45 28.51 15.36
CA LEU A 180 -33.59 29.55 16.37
C LEU A 180 -34.23 30.81 15.74
#